data_4b820f3b82c8ed907978a3262b1c5b41
#
_entry.id   4b820f3b82c8ed907978a3262b1c5b41
#
_cell.length_a   1.000
_cell.length_b   1.000
_cell.length_c   1.000
_cell.angle_alpha   90.00
_cell.angle_beta   90.00
_cell.angle_gamma   90.00
#
_symmetry.space_group_name_H-M   'P 1'
#
loop_
_entity.id
_entity.type
_entity.pdbx_description
1 polymer ?
#
loop_
_entity_poly.entity_id
_entity_poly.type
_entity_poly.pdbx_seq_one_letter_code
_entity_poly.pdbx_strand_id
1 'polypeptide(L)'
;MVIDIQNVCVGEKHARFFQYNNSDLLHEVNKVIDANENNLVIYIKNVMKKNLINKFAPFHAYEGTEDVDFAKELHIVSDNIFIKYKGNAFTNSGLDILLKKHNIEYVEVVGVDGGACVALTALGAIKNGYKVIVNEAAIGTMYKKNKNKYFKKLHEAGAEFV
;
A
#
# COMPACT_ATOMS: atom_id res chain seq x y z
N MET A 1 6.95 1.39 3.46
CA MET A 1 6.21 1.48 2.17
C MET A 1 4.78 1.89 2.43
N VAL A 2 4.33 2.95 1.76
CA VAL A 2 2.97 3.49 1.82
C VAL A 2 2.20 2.97 0.60
N ILE A 3 1.12 2.21 0.82
CA ILE A 3 0.45 1.42 -0.23
C ILE A 3 -0.94 1.97 -0.51
N ASP A 4 -1.17 2.42 -1.75
CA ASP A 4 -2.46 2.79 -2.34
C ASP A 4 -3.25 3.87 -1.55
N ILE A 5 -2.57 4.81 -0.91
CA ILE A 5 -3.21 5.98 -0.28
C ILE A 5 -3.53 7.02 -1.36
N GLN A 6 -4.45 6.66 -2.24
CA GLN A 6 -4.86 7.41 -3.43
C GLN A 6 -6.26 7.99 -3.26
N ASN A 7 -6.58 9.06 -4.02
CA ASN A 7 -7.86 9.74 -3.97
C ASN A 7 -9.06 8.78 -4.13
N VAL A 8 -8.96 7.81 -5.03
CA VAL A 8 -10.03 6.81 -5.24
C VAL A 8 -10.32 5.98 -4.01
N CYS A 9 -9.32 5.75 -3.15
CA CYS A 9 -9.43 4.90 -1.95
C CYS A 9 -9.78 5.69 -0.69
N VAL A 10 -9.11 6.82 -0.45
CA VAL A 10 -9.14 7.54 0.84
C VAL A 10 -9.28 9.06 0.72
N GLY A 11 -9.28 9.63 -0.49
CA GLY A 11 -9.49 11.07 -0.71
C GLY A 11 -10.92 11.53 -0.37
N GLU A 12 -11.14 12.83 -0.32
CA GLU A 12 -12.46 13.43 -0.06
C GLU A 12 -13.56 12.92 -1.02
N LYS A 13 -13.18 12.65 -2.27
CA LYS A 13 -14.07 12.15 -3.33
C LYS A 13 -13.86 10.66 -3.59
N HIS A 14 -13.41 9.91 -2.58
CA HIS A 14 -13.19 8.47 -2.75
C HIS A 14 -14.42 7.73 -3.28
N ALA A 15 -14.19 6.64 -4.00
CA ALA A 15 -15.26 5.82 -4.52
C ALA A 15 -16.10 5.23 -3.37
N ARG A 16 -17.43 5.25 -3.50
CA ARG A 16 -18.38 4.71 -2.49
C ARG A 16 -18.11 3.25 -2.11
N PHE A 17 -17.37 2.55 -2.94
CA PHE A 17 -16.91 1.20 -2.68
C PHE A 17 -15.98 1.12 -1.47
N PHE A 18 -15.12 2.13 -1.26
CA PHE A 18 -14.16 2.16 -0.17
C PHE A 18 -14.77 2.83 1.07
N GLN A 19 -14.74 2.14 2.19
CA GLN A 19 -15.34 2.57 3.46
C GLN A 19 -14.32 2.42 4.60
N TYR A 20 -13.19 3.09 4.44
CA TYR A 20 -12.20 3.21 5.51
C TYR A 20 -12.57 4.37 6.44
N ASN A 21 -12.08 4.35 7.69
CA ASN A 21 -12.05 5.57 8.51
C ASN A 21 -10.87 6.43 8.03
N ASN A 22 -11.13 7.28 7.03
CA ASN A 22 -10.06 7.97 6.29
C ASN A 22 -9.26 8.94 7.16
N SER A 23 -9.90 9.65 8.10
CA SER A 23 -9.20 10.61 8.97
C SER A 23 -8.20 9.93 9.89
N ASP A 24 -8.62 8.87 10.59
CA ASP A 24 -7.76 8.13 11.51
C ASP A 24 -6.65 7.39 10.73
N LEU A 25 -7.01 6.77 9.60
CA LEU A 25 -6.05 6.07 8.75
C LEU A 25 -4.95 7.01 8.23
N LEU A 26 -5.34 8.18 7.67
CA LEU A 26 -4.38 9.17 7.17
C LEU A 26 -3.49 9.73 8.29
N HIS A 27 -4.07 9.97 9.47
CA HIS A 27 -3.31 10.39 10.63
C HIS A 27 -2.23 9.36 11.02
N GLU A 28 -2.60 8.09 11.16
CA GLU A 28 -1.65 7.03 11.53
C GLU A 28 -0.62 6.77 10.42
N VAL A 29 -1.02 6.79 9.15
CA VAL A 29 -0.07 6.66 8.01
C VAL A 29 0.94 7.81 8.02
N ASN A 30 0.49 9.05 8.21
CA ASN A 30 1.38 10.22 8.25
C ASN A 30 2.34 10.16 9.44
N LYS A 31 1.90 9.70 10.62
CA LYS A 31 2.80 9.47 11.77
C LYS A 31 3.95 8.52 11.42
N VAL A 32 3.65 7.44 10.69
CA VAL A 32 4.70 6.49 10.26
C VAL A 32 5.62 7.12 9.23
N ILE A 33 5.08 7.92 8.29
CA ILE A 33 5.90 8.64 7.30
C ILE A 33 6.83 9.62 8.01
N ASP A 34 6.32 10.46 8.91
CA ASP A 34 7.08 11.48 9.61
C ASP A 34 8.18 10.86 10.50
N ALA A 35 7.86 9.74 11.17
CA ALA A 35 8.85 8.99 11.96
C ALA A 35 9.98 8.38 11.09
N ASN A 36 9.76 8.23 9.79
CA ASN A 36 10.67 7.63 8.83
C ASN A 36 11.19 8.63 7.78
N GLU A 37 11.03 9.94 7.93
CA GLU A 37 11.42 10.94 6.92
C GLU A 37 12.90 10.89 6.53
N ASN A 38 13.77 10.45 7.45
CA ASN A 38 15.21 10.28 7.21
C ASN A 38 15.57 8.88 6.68
N ASN A 39 14.59 8.00 6.50
CA ASN A 39 14.74 6.65 5.95
C ASN A 39 14.27 6.60 4.49
N LEU A 40 14.35 5.41 3.88
CA LEU A 40 13.83 5.19 2.53
C LEU A 40 12.30 5.06 2.57
N VAL A 41 11.59 6.16 2.40
CA VAL A 41 10.13 6.16 2.23
C VAL A 41 9.78 5.89 0.77
N ILE A 42 8.88 4.93 0.54
CA ILE A 42 8.45 4.51 -0.80
C ILE A 42 6.93 4.55 -0.87
N TYR A 43 6.41 5.16 -1.93
CA TYR A 43 4.98 5.26 -2.21
C TYR A 43 4.59 4.34 -3.36
N ILE A 44 3.50 3.60 -3.18
CA ILE A 44 2.97 2.69 -4.19
C ILE A 44 1.62 3.21 -4.68
N LYS A 45 1.48 3.33 -6.00
CA LYS A 45 0.21 3.63 -6.69
C LYS A 45 -0.30 2.39 -7.40
N ASN A 46 -1.56 2.05 -7.16
CA ASN A 46 -2.26 1.04 -7.96
C ASN A 46 -2.94 1.71 -9.13
N VAL A 47 -2.64 1.24 -10.34
CA VAL A 47 -3.22 1.77 -11.58
C VAL A 47 -3.94 0.67 -12.33
N MET A 48 -5.13 0.94 -12.81
CA MET A 48 -5.92 0.02 -13.62
C MET A 48 -5.68 0.25 -15.10
N LYS A 49 -5.46 -0.82 -15.85
CA LYS A 49 -5.42 -0.74 -17.32
C LYS A 49 -6.82 -0.49 -17.87
N LYS A 50 -6.94 0.42 -18.83
CA LYS A 50 -8.20 0.62 -19.58
C LYS A 50 -8.45 -0.60 -20.46
N ASN A 51 -9.32 -1.50 -20.01
CA ASN A 51 -9.77 -2.67 -20.76
C ASN A 51 -11.24 -2.97 -20.46
N LEU A 52 -11.83 -3.90 -21.21
CA LEU A 52 -13.26 -4.22 -21.11
C LEU A 52 -13.63 -4.73 -19.70
N ILE A 53 -12.77 -5.50 -19.06
CA ILE A 53 -13.00 -6.07 -17.74
C ILE A 53 -13.04 -4.96 -16.69
N ASN A 54 -12.06 -4.07 -16.71
CA ASN A 54 -11.95 -2.98 -15.74
C ASN A 54 -13.01 -1.90 -15.92
N LYS A 55 -13.66 -1.84 -17.09
CA LYS A 55 -14.79 -0.92 -17.32
C LYS A 55 -15.99 -1.20 -16.40
N PHE A 56 -16.15 -2.46 -15.96
CA PHE A 56 -17.25 -2.88 -15.07
C PHE A 56 -16.80 -3.01 -13.61
N ALA A 57 -15.60 -2.55 -13.26
CA ALA A 57 -15.13 -2.55 -11.88
C ALA A 57 -15.96 -1.55 -11.03
N PRO A 58 -16.12 -1.81 -9.72
CA PRO A 58 -16.87 -0.93 -8.82
C PRO A 58 -16.20 0.43 -8.57
N PHE A 59 -14.96 0.59 -9.00
CA PHE A 59 -14.19 1.84 -8.98
C PHE A 59 -13.23 1.87 -10.16
N HIS A 60 -12.74 3.05 -10.49
CA HIS A 60 -11.77 3.24 -11.56
C HIS A 60 -10.57 4.02 -11.05
N ALA A 61 -9.38 3.52 -11.36
CA ALA A 61 -8.09 4.12 -11.02
C ALA A 61 -7.22 4.11 -12.28
N TYR A 62 -7.65 4.86 -13.30
CA TYR A 62 -6.96 4.89 -14.59
C TYR A 62 -5.82 5.92 -14.58
N GLU A 63 -4.73 5.58 -15.28
CA GLU A 63 -3.60 6.48 -15.46
C GLU A 63 -4.04 7.83 -16.04
N GLY A 64 -3.50 8.93 -15.48
CA GLY A 64 -3.81 10.29 -15.91
C GLY A 64 -5.15 10.84 -15.38
N THR A 65 -5.80 10.18 -14.41
CA THR A 65 -6.96 10.71 -13.70
C THR A 65 -6.59 11.11 -12.27
N GLU A 66 -7.34 12.04 -11.67
CA GLU A 66 -7.18 12.43 -10.26
C GLU A 66 -7.36 11.27 -9.29
N ASP A 67 -8.08 10.22 -9.69
CA ASP A 67 -8.32 9.03 -8.87
C ASP A 67 -7.04 8.31 -8.45
N VAL A 68 -6.01 8.33 -9.30
CA VAL A 68 -4.71 7.69 -9.02
C VAL A 68 -3.71 8.60 -8.32
N ASP A 69 -4.03 9.88 -8.13
CA ASP A 69 -3.19 10.76 -7.35
C ASP A 69 -3.27 10.41 -5.87
N PHE A 70 -2.23 10.73 -5.12
CA PHE A 70 -2.25 10.55 -3.67
C PHE A 70 -3.32 11.42 -3.02
N ALA A 71 -3.91 10.94 -1.94
CA ALA A 71 -4.80 11.75 -1.13
C ALA A 71 -4.09 13.05 -0.71
N LYS A 72 -4.82 14.17 -0.76
CA LYS A 72 -4.27 15.51 -0.55
C LYS A 72 -3.60 15.67 0.82
N GLU A 73 -4.11 14.98 1.81
CA GLU A 73 -3.65 15.02 3.19
C GLU A 73 -2.46 14.08 3.47
N LEU A 74 -2.05 13.27 2.49
CA LEU A 74 -0.89 12.39 2.62
C LEU A 74 0.40 13.19 2.60
N HIS A 75 1.28 12.98 3.59
CA HIS A 75 2.61 13.56 3.60
C HIS A 75 3.50 12.87 2.54
N ILE A 76 4.13 13.67 1.69
CA ILE A 76 5.05 13.18 0.66
C ILE A 76 6.45 13.72 0.97
N VAL A 77 7.32 12.85 1.43
CA VAL A 77 8.69 13.18 1.87
C VAL A 77 9.77 12.66 0.90
N SER A 78 9.37 11.95 -0.15
CA SER A 78 10.31 11.45 -1.18
C SER A 78 9.63 11.28 -2.54
N ASP A 79 10.45 11.24 -3.60
CA ASP A 79 10.01 10.98 -4.98
C ASP A 79 10.08 9.48 -5.36
N ASN A 80 10.24 8.58 -4.38
CA ASN A 80 10.30 7.14 -4.63
C ASN A 80 8.89 6.58 -4.86
N ILE A 81 8.33 6.81 -6.03
CA ILE A 81 6.98 6.41 -6.40
C ILE A 81 7.02 5.24 -7.38
N PHE A 82 6.34 4.15 -7.06
CA PHE A 82 6.21 2.97 -7.93
C PHE A 82 4.76 2.69 -8.29
N ILE A 83 4.54 2.40 -9.56
CA ILE A 83 3.23 1.99 -10.08
C ILE A 83 3.14 0.47 -10.11
N LYS A 84 2.01 -0.07 -9.67
CA LYS A 84 1.65 -1.47 -9.83
C LYS A 84 0.30 -1.61 -10.53
N TYR A 85 0.13 -2.71 -11.26
CA TYR A 85 -1.11 -3.09 -11.94
C TYR A 85 -1.75 -4.34 -11.32
N LYS A 86 -1.20 -4.82 -10.22
CA LYS A 86 -1.66 -6.00 -9.46
C LYS A 86 -1.56 -5.71 -7.97
N GLY A 87 -2.16 -6.53 -7.12
CA GLY A 87 -2.17 -6.31 -5.67
C GLY A 87 -0.78 -6.26 -5.02
N ASN A 88 0.18 -7.04 -5.51
CA ASN A 88 1.54 -7.09 -4.96
C ASN A 88 2.44 -6.04 -5.65
N ALA A 89 3.05 -5.13 -4.88
CA ALA A 89 3.95 -4.11 -5.39
C ALA A 89 5.25 -4.66 -5.98
N PHE A 90 5.72 -5.82 -5.52
CA PHE A 90 6.90 -6.50 -6.08
C PHE A 90 6.69 -7.07 -7.49
N THR A 91 5.51 -6.91 -8.08
CA THR A 91 5.32 -7.10 -9.53
C THR A 91 5.99 -6.01 -10.36
N ASN A 92 6.35 -4.89 -9.75
CA ASN A 92 7.25 -3.89 -10.33
C ASN A 92 8.68 -4.22 -9.90
N SER A 93 9.50 -4.70 -10.83
CA SER A 93 10.89 -5.12 -10.57
C SER A 93 11.80 -3.96 -10.10
N GLY A 94 11.48 -2.72 -10.46
CA GLY A 94 12.21 -1.54 -10.01
C GLY A 94 12.18 -1.36 -8.49
N LEU A 95 11.12 -1.83 -7.82
CA LEU A 95 11.01 -1.76 -6.37
C LEU A 95 12.11 -2.60 -5.69
N ASP A 96 12.27 -3.86 -6.09
CA ASP A 96 13.29 -4.76 -5.52
C ASP A 96 14.71 -4.26 -5.81
N ILE A 97 14.94 -3.70 -7.00
CA ILE A 97 16.22 -3.09 -7.38
C ILE A 97 16.55 -1.91 -6.45
N LEU A 98 15.58 -1.03 -6.17
CA LEU A 98 15.80 0.11 -5.27
C LEU A 98 16.12 -0.37 -3.85
N LEU A 99 15.34 -1.30 -3.31
CA LEU A 99 15.55 -1.83 -1.96
C LEU A 99 16.94 -2.45 -1.81
N LYS A 100 17.38 -3.27 -2.77
CA LYS A 100 18.72 -3.87 -2.80
C LYS A 100 19.84 -2.84 -2.91
N LYS A 101 19.66 -1.82 -3.76
CA LYS A 101 20.62 -0.72 -3.92
C LYS A 101 20.87 0.01 -2.58
N HIS A 102 19.85 0.12 -1.75
CA HIS A 102 19.93 0.76 -0.43
C HIS A 102 20.23 -0.21 0.72
N ASN A 103 20.54 -1.48 0.42
CA ASN A 103 20.84 -2.55 1.42
C ASN A 103 19.71 -2.67 2.47
N ILE A 104 18.45 -2.54 2.05
CA ILE A 104 17.29 -2.66 2.94
C ILE A 104 17.14 -4.11 3.38
N GLU A 105 17.01 -4.32 4.68
CA GLU A 105 16.71 -5.63 5.28
C GLU A 105 15.26 -5.71 5.76
N TYR A 106 14.71 -4.60 6.26
CA TYR A 106 13.37 -4.51 6.83
C TYR A 106 12.48 -3.63 5.98
N VAL A 107 11.24 -4.06 5.80
CA VAL A 107 10.20 -3.30 5.10
C VAL A 107 8.98 -3.18 6.01
N GLU A 108 8.72 -1.97 6.49
CA GLU A 108 7.46 -1.64 7.15
C GLU A 108 6.39 -1.33 6.11
N VAL A 109 5.17 -1.88 6.28
CA VAL A 109 4.04 -1.70 5.37
C VAL A 109 2.87 -1.01 6.05
N VAL A 110 2.33 0.02 5.40
CA VAL A 110 1.16 0.81 5.81
C VAL A 110 0.27 1.10 4.60
N GLY A 111 -0.98 1.50 4.83
CA GLY A 111 -1.91 1.91 3.76
C GLY A 111 -3.11 0.99 3.59
N VAL A 112 -3.57 0.77 2.36
CA VAL A 112 -4.79 0.00 2.06
C VAL A 112 -4.57 -1.06 0.97
N ASP A 113 -5.27 -2.17 0.94
CA ASP A 113 -6.16 -2.78 1.92
C ASP A 113 -5.42 -3.92 2.63
N GLY A 114 -5.63 -4.06 3.95
CA GLY A 114 -5.00 -5.11 4.77
C GLY A 114 -5.41 -6.53 4.38
N GLY A 115 -6.54 -6.70 3.70
CA GLY A 115 -6.97 -7.99 3.13
C GLY A 115 -6.65 -8.14 1.64
N ALA A 116 -5.88 -7.22 1.05
CA ALA A 116 -5.53 -7.21 -0.37
C ALA A 116 -4.11 -6.67 -0.59
N CYS A 117 -3.97 -5.43 -1.09
CA CYS A 117 -2.70 -4.88 -1.58
C CYS A 117 -1.59 -4.83 -0.51
N VAL A 118 -1.91 -4.44 0.73
CA VAL A 118 -0.93 -4.40 1.82
C VAL A 118 -0.43 -5.81 2.13
N ALA A 119 -1.35 -6.74 2.40
CA ALA A 119 -0.97 -8.12 2.73
C ALA A 119 -0.22 -8.83 1.59
N LEU A 120 -0.66 -8.64 0.34
CA LEU A 120 -0.01 -9.24 -0.82
C LEU A 120 1.39 -8.66 -1.04
N THR A 121 1.58 -7.37 -0.78
CA THR A 121 2.90 -6.73 -0.87
C THR A 121 3.82 -7.19 0.27
N ALA A 122 3.31 -7.30 1.49
CA ALA A 122 4.04 -7.85 2.63
C ALA A 122 4.53 -9.29 2.36
N LEU A 123 3.64 -10.16 1.87
CA LEU A 123 4.02 -11.53 1.45
C LEU A 123 5.02 -11.51 0.28
N GLY A 124 4.89 -10.54 -0.63
CA GLY A 124 5.85 -10.33 -1.71
C GLY A 124 7.23 -9.93 -1.18
N ALA A 125 7.31 -9.05 -0.17
CA ALA A 125 8.55 -8.66 0.49
C ALA A 125 9.24 -9.87 1.13
N ILE A 126 8.51 -10.67 1.91
CA ILE A 126 9.05 -11.91 2.52
C ILE A 126 9.59 -12.85 1.46
N LYS A 127 8.84 -13.06 0.37
CA LYS A 127 9.28 -13.94 -0.74
C LYS A 127 10.59 -13.45 -1.39
N ASN A 128 10.86 -12.14 -1.38
CA ASN A 128 12.08 -11.54 -1.90
C ASN A 128 13.20 -11.45 -0.83
N GLY A 129 13.00 -12.02 0.37
CA GLY A 129 14.01 -12.13 1.42
C GLY A 129 14.04 -10.98 2.42
N TYR A 130 13.07 -10.06 2.38
CA TYR A 130 12.96 -8.97 3.35
C TYR A 130 12.25 -9.41 4.63
N LYS A 131 12.69 -8.91 5.76
CA LYS A 131 11.93 -8.93 7.02
C LYS A 131 10.81 -7.89 6.94
N VAL A 132 9.65 -8.21 7.46
CA VAL A 132 8.46 -7.35 7.30
C VAL A 132 7.92 -6.94 8.65
N ILE A 133 7.63 -5.64 8.77
CA ILE A 133 6.89 -5.04 9.87
C ILE A 133 5.51 -4.62 9.35
N VAL A 134 4.47 -5.10 9.98
CA VAL A 134 3.06 -4.79 9.68
C VAL A 134 2.56 -3.83 10.75
N ASN A 135 2.41 -2.55 10.41
CA ASN A 135 1.90 -1.54 11.33
C ASN A 135 0.37 -1.51 11.23
N GLU A 136 -0.30 -2.24 12.14
CA GLU A 136 -1.75 -2.45 12.06
C GLU A 136 -2.57 -1.17 12.24
N ALA A 137 -2.10 -0.23 13.04
CA ALA A 137 -2.79 1.04 13.27
C ALA A 137 -2.87 1.89 11.99
N ALA A 138 -1.85 1.78 11.13
CA ALA A 138 -1.73 2.49 9.86
C ALA A 138 -2.24 1.68 8.65
N ILE A 139 -3.08 0.66 8.86
CA ILE A 139 -3.64 -0.19 7.79
C ILE A 139 -5.17 -0.16 7.78
N GLY A 140 -5.73 0.44 6.73
CA GLY A 140 -7.15 0.37 6.45
C GLY A 140 -7.55 -1.01 5.91
N THR A 141 -8.70 -1.55 6.39
CA THR A 141 -9.17 -2.88 5.99
C THR A 141 -10.67 -2.92 5.74
N MET A 142 -11.06 -3.24 4.50
CA MET A 142 -12.43 -3.61 4.12
C MET A 142 -12.61 -5.12 4.07
N TYR A 143 -11.65 -5.83 3.51
CA TYR A 143 -11.71 -7.29 3.31
C TYR A 143 -11.28 -8.05 4.56
N LYS A 144 -12.02 -7.90 5.68
CA LYS A 144 -11.68 -8.47 7.00
C LYS A 144 -11.40 -9.97 6.97
N LYS A 145 -12.22 -10.75 6.24
CA LYS A 145 -12.01 -12.21 6.12
C LYS A 145 -10.67 -12.53 5.46
N ASN A 146 -10.30 -11.79 4.42
CA ASN A 146 -9.03 -11.95 3.73
C ASN A 146 -7.87 -11.45 4.61
N LYS A 147 -8.04 -10.32 5.33
CA LYS A 147 -7.05 -9.85 6.30
C LYS A 147 -6.67 -10.97 7.26
N ASN A 148 -7.64 -11.58 7.94
CA ASN A 148 -7.38 -12.66 8.91
C ASN A 148 -6.58 -13.81 8.28
N LYS A 149 -6.94 -14.23 7.05
CA LYS A 149 -6.23 -15.29 6.32
C LYS A 149 -4.79 -14.90 5.99
N TYR A 150 -4.58 -13.68 5.50
CA TYR A 150 -3.23 -13.23 5.09
C TYR A 150 -2.36 -12.89 6.29
N PHE A 151 -2.91 -12.26 7.33
CA PHE A 151 -2.17 -11.93 8.53
C PHE A 151 -1.70 -13.17 9.27
N LYS A 152 -2.54 -14.25 9.32
CA LYS A 152 -2.08 -15.54 9.79
C LYS A 152 -0.85 -16.04 9.02
N LYS A 153 -0.86 -15.95 7.68
CA LYS A 153 0.29 -16.35 6.85
C LYS A 153 1.52 -15.47 7.10
N LEU A 154 1.33 -14.18 7.32
CA LEU A 154 2.42 -13.25 7.63
C LEU A 154 3.06 -13.58 8.98
N HIS A 155 2.24 -13.88 10.01
CA HIS A 155 2.73 -14.37 11.30
C HIS A 155 3.53 -15.68 11.15
N GLU A 156 2.98 -16.67 10.44
CA GLU A 156 3.65 -17.94 10.17
C GLU A 156 4.97 -17.77 9.39
N ALA A 157 5.08 -16.72 8.60
CA ALA A 157 6.27 -16.37 7.84
C ALA A 157 7.25 -15.45 8.61
N GLY A 158 6.98 -15.12 9.88
CA GLY A 158 7.86 -14.36 10.75
C GLY A 158 7.76 -12.84 10.60
N ALA A 159 6.66 -12.31 10.07
CA ALA A 159 6.42 -10.87 10.09
C ALA A 159 6.17 -10.36 11.51
N GLU A 160 6.74 -9.19 11.84
CA GLU A 160 6.50 -8.47 13.09
C GLU A 160 5.23 -7.63 12.95
N PHE A 161 4.43 -7.54 14.01
CA PHE A 161 3.21 -6.73 14.05
C PHE A 161 3.33 -5.68 15.16
N VAL A 162 3.06 -4.42 14.82
CA VAL A 162 3.13 -3.27 15.72
C VAL A 162 1.86 -2.41 15.61
#